data_85fc6be34a3cf1a84d448f76fab8deee
#
_entry.id   85fc6be34a3cf1a84d448f76fab8deee
#
_cell.length_a   1.000
_cell.length_b   1.000
_cell.length_c   1.000
_cell.angle_alpha   90.00
_cell.angle_beta   90.00
_cell.angle_gamma   90.00
#
_symmetry.space_group_name_H-M   'P 1'
#
loop_
_entity.id
_entity.type
_entity.pdbx_description
1 polymer ?
#
loop_
_entity_poly.entity_id
_entity_poly.type
_entity_poly.pdbx_seq_one_letter_code
_entity_poly.pdbx_strand_id
1 'polypeptide(L)'
;FYFSHYGAIINLGGINSLLDGWPTINGSVLTYYDANLENMRGLEQWINMGKAANLGEFSNALRDLGIPWVNTIAADRFGDAFYGDISVTPHVSSQQYADCVRGLLQSAVTDFGFLTMDGSD
;
A
#
# COMPACT_ATOMS: atom_id res chain seq x y z
N PHE A 1 -2.37 -2.72 22.08
CA PHE A 1 -2.07 -3.07 20.68
C PHE A 1 -1.28 -4.36 20.67
N TYR A 2 -1.59 -5.26 19.72
CA TYR A 2 -0.88 -6.50 19.50
C TYR A 2 -0.17 -6.46 18.16
N PHE A 3 1.02 -7.06 18.11
CA PHE A 3 1.86 -7.13 16.91
C PHE A 3 2.34 -8.56 16.70
N SER A 4 2.43 -8.96 15.44
CA SER A 4 3.16 -10.13 14.99
C SER A 4 4.43 -9.69 14.25
N HIS A 5 5.25 -10.64 13.82
CA HIS A 5 6.39 -10.35 12.94
C HIS A 5 5.96 -9.87 11.53
N TYR A 6 4.69 -10.06 11.19
CA TYR A 6 4.09 -9.54 9.94
C TYR A 6 3.44 -8.16 10.09
N GLY A 7 3.40 -7.56 11.29
CA GLY A 7 2.83 -6.24 11.52
C GLY A 7 1.77 -6.19 12.62
N ALA A 8 1.04 -5.08 12.66
CA ALA A 8 -0.01 -4.86 13.64
C ALA A 8 -1.21 -5.79 13.42
N ILE A 9 -1.76 -6.33 14.49
CA ILE A 9 -2.97 -7.17 14.44
C ILE A 9 -4.20 -6.27 14.36
N ILE A 10 -5.05 -6.50 13.37
CA ILE A 10 -6.25 -5.70 13.09
C ILE A 10 -7.45 -6.27 13.83
N ASN A 11 -8.20 -5.40 14.50
CA ASN A 11 -9.51 -5.73 15.05
C ASN A 11 -10.62 -5.49 14.03
N LEU A 12 -11.06 -6.54 13.35
CA LEU A 12 -12.15 -6.47 12.39
C LEU A 12 -13.53 -6.38 13.03
N GLY A 13 -13.70 -6.80 14.29
CA GLY A 13 -14.97 -6.70 15.03
C GLY A 13 -15.43 -5.25 15.18
N GLY A 14 -14.49 -4.30 15.23
CA GLY A 14 -14.79 -2.86 15.22
C GLY A 14 -15.34 -2.34 13.87
N ILE A 15 -15.16 -3.10 12.79
CA ILE A 15 -15.64 -2.75 11.44
C ILE A 15 -16.94 -3.52 11.13
N ASN A 16 -16.99 -4.79 11.48
CA ASN A 16 -18.15 -5.65 11.25
C ASN A 16 -18.31 -6.63 12.41
N SER A 17 -19.45 -6.57 13.10
CA SER A 17 -19.75 -7.44 14.25
C SER A 17 -19.81 -8.94 13.91
N LEU A 18 -19.99 -9.31 12.64
CA LEU A 18 -19.89 -10.70 12.19
C LEU A 18 -18.46 -11.25 12.23
N LEU A 19 -17.46 -10.36 12.30
CA LEU A 19 -16.04 -10.68 12.40
C LEU A 19 -15.55 -10.52 13.84
N ASP A 20 -16.45 -10.50 14.81
CA ASP A 20 -16.11 -10.43 16.23
C ASP A 20 -15.43 -11.74 16.65
N GLY A 21 -14.41 -11.62 17.47
CA GLY A 21 -13.58 -12.75 17.91
C GLY A 21 -12.15 -12.33 18.22
N TRP A 22 -11.96 -11.01 18.40
CA TRP A 22 -10.67 -10.44 18.77
C TRP A 22 -9.93 -11.24 19.86
N PRO A 23 -8.65 -11.52 19.71
CA PRO A 23 -7.77 -11.12 18.58
C PRO A 23 -7.77 -12.08 17.39
N THR A 24 -8.48 -13.20 17.47
CA THR A 24 -8.44 -14.26 16.45
C THR A 24 -9.78 -14.45 15.77
N ILE A 25 -9.74 -14.82 14.49
CA ILE A 25 -10.88 -15.29 13.71
C ILE A 25 -10.57 -16.71 13.30
N ASN A 26 -11.33 -17.69 13.82
CA ASN A 26 -11.12 -19.12 13.57
C ASN A 26 -9.67 -19.60 13.86
N GLY A 27 -9.05 -19.07 14.93
CA GLY A 27 -7.68 -19.43 15.31
C GLY A 27 -6.58 -18.70 14.54
N SER A 28 -6.92 -17.83 13.59
CA SER A 28 -5.99 -17.01 12.82
C SER A 28 -6.09 -15.53 13.22
N VAL A 29 -5.03 -14.78 12.98
CA VAL A 29 -5.02 -13.33 13.14
C VAL A 29 -4.82 -12.66 11.80
N LEU A 30 -5.46 -11.51 11.59
CA LEU A 30 -5.19 -10.67 10.45
C LEU A 30 -4.20 -9.57 10.85
N THR A 31 -3.13 -9.43 10.09
CA THR A 31 -2.10 -8.42 10.33
C THR A 31 -2.01 -7.47 9.14
N TYR A 32 -1.58 -6.24 9.42
CA TYR A 32 -1.34 -5.22 8.42
C TYR A 32 0.11 -4.77 8.47
N TYR A 33 0.76 -4.75 7.32
CA TYR A 33 2.09 -4.17 7.13
C TYR A 33 2.02 -3.13 6.01
N ASP A 34 2.54 -1.94 6.30
CA ASP A 34 2.63 -0.86 5.32
C ASP A 34 4.03 -0.80 4.72
N ALA A 35 4.13 -0.95 3.42
CA ALA A 35 5.39 -0.83 2.69
C ALA A 35 6.05 0.56 2.81
N ASN A 36 5.28 1.57 3.25
CA ASN A 36 5.75 2.93 3.48
C ASN A 36 6.12 3.24 4.93
N LEU A 37 6.04 2.27 5.85
CA LEU A 37 6.23 2.51 7.29
C LEU A 37 7.56 3.21 7.61
N GLU A 38 8.63 2.89 6.88
CA GLU A 38 9.97 3.47 7.05
C GLU A 38 10.33 4.47 5.94
N ASN A 39 9.34 4.88 5.13
CA ASN A 39 9.57 5.78 4.02
C ASN A 39 9.57 7.25 4.46
N MET A 40 10.75 7.77 4.76
CA MET A 40 10.94 9.14 5.25
C MET A 40 11.22 10.16 4.13
N ARG A 41 11.09 9.79 2.84
CA ARG A 41 11.45 10.63 1.69
C ARG A 41 10.37 11.65 1.29
N GLY A 42 9.22 11.65 1.96
CA GLY A 42 8.08 12.49 1.59
C GLY A 42 8.38 13.98 1.57
N LEU A 43 9.10 14.50 2.58
CA LEU A 43 9.45 15.91 2.64
C LEU A 43 10.42 16.30 1.52
N GLU A 44 11.43 15.48 1.24
CA GLU A 44 12.38 15.73 0.16
C GLU A 44 11.68 15.74 -1.21
N GLN A 45 10.81 14.78 -1.46
CA GLN A 45 10.00 14.73 -2.67
C GLN A 45 9.15 15.99 -2.83
N TRP A 46 8.45 16.45 -1.77
CA TRP A 46 7.66 17.68 -1.80
C TRP A 46 8.50 18.89 -2.18
N ILE A 47 9.69 19.01 -1.59
CA ILE A 47 10.61 20.13 -1.89
C ILE A 47 11.07 20.05 -3.36
N ASN A 48 11.43 18.86 -3.84
CA ASN A 48 11.89 18.66 -5.21
C ASN A 48 10.77 18.94 -6.24
N MET A 49 9.55 18.50 -5.95
CA MET A 49 8.37 18.83 -6.77
C MET A 49 8.12 20.34 -6.81
N GLY A 50 8.24 21.04 -5.68
CA GLY A 50 8.06 22.48 -5.59
C GLY A 50 9.13 23.31 -6.31
N LYS A 51 10.32 22.73 -6.55
CA LYS A 51 11.41 23.39 -7.29
C LYS A 51 11.34 23.13 -8.80
N ALA A 52 10.54 22.17 -9.25
CA ALA A 52 10.46 21.80 -10.66
C ALA A 52 9.96 22.97 -11.53
N ALA A 53 10.66 23.28 -12.60
CA ALA A 53 10.35 24.34 -13.54
C ALA A 53 9.52 23.86 -14.75
N ASN A 54 9.45 22.56 -14.97
CA ASN A 54 8.73 21.90 -16.04
C ASN A 54 8.28 20.50 -15.62
N LEU A 55 7.44 19.86 -16.44
CA LEU A 55 6.88 18.56 -16.14
C LEU A 55 7.95 17.44 -16.08
N GLY A 56 9.02 17.54 -16.83
CA GLY A 56 10.12 16.57 -16.81
C GLY A 56 10.84 16.57 -15.45
N GLU A 57 11.14 17.75 -14.89
CA GLU A 57 11.73 17.88 -13.57
C GLU A 57 10.77 17.42 -12.46
N PHE A 58 9.49 17.76 -12.59
CA PHE A 58 8.44 17.30 -11.69
C PHE A 58 8.33 15.77 -11.69
N SER A 59 8.29 15.15 -12.87
CA SER A 59 8.25 13.69 -13.00
C SER A 59 9.49 13.00 -12.42
N ASN A 60 10.67 13.64 -12.51
CA ASN A 60 11.87 13.13 -11.89
C ASN A 60 11.77 13.15 -10.35
N ALA A 61 11.19 14.19 -9.77
CA ALA A 61 10.97 14.25 -8.32
C ALA A 61 10.02 13.14 -7.82
N LEU A 62 9.07 12.68 -8.63
CA LEU A 62 8.19 11.57 -8.27
C LEU A 62 8.92 10.23 -8.11
N ARG A 63 10.12 10.08 -8.68
CA ARG A 63 10.94 8.87 -8.53
C ARG A 63 11.50 8.69 -7.13
N ASP A 64 11.43 9.71 -6.28
CA ASP A 64 11.80 9.60 -4.86
C ASP A 64 10.84 8.66 -4.10
N LEU A 65 9.62 8.43 -4.62
CA LEU A 65 8.61 7.52 -4.04
C LEU A 65 8.34 7.81 -2.57
N GLY A 66 8.40 9.08 -2.17
CA GLY A 66 8.26 9.48 -0.77
C GLY A 66 6.84 9.79 -0.34
N ILE A 67 5.92 10.02 -1.30
CA ILE A 67 4.53 10.37 -1.05
C ILE A 67 3.66 9.18 -1.43
N PRO A 68 3.15 8.41 -0.45
CA PRO A 68 2.28 7.27 -0.70
C PRO A 68 0.81 7.69 -0.86
N TRP A 69 0.02 6.82 -1.50
CA TRP A 69 -1.45 6.81 -1.48
C TRP A 69 -2.12 8.02 -2.13
N VAL A 70 -1.46 8.66 -3.08
CA VAL A 70 -2.03 9.78 -3.81
C VAL A 70 -1.85 9.61 -5.32
N ASN A 71 -2.90 9.93 -6.05
CA ASN A 71 -2.80 10.14 -7.49
C ASN A 71 -2.18 11.51 -7.75
N THR A 72 -1.19 11.56 -8.64
CA THR A 72 -0.53 12.79 -9.03
C THR A 72 -1.05 13.25 -10.37
N ILE A 73 -1.57 14.48 -10.42
CA ILE A 73 -2.00 15.15 -11.65
C ILE A 73 -1.20 16.44 -11.75
N ALA A 74 -0.57 16.66 -12.89
CA ALA A 74 0.21 17.86 -13.14
C ALA A 74 0.06 18.34 -14.57
N ALA A 75 0.25 19.64 -14.79
CA ALA A 75 0.37 20.25 -16.10
C ALA A 75 1.36 21.42 -16.00
N ASP A 76 2.06 21.69 -17.08
CA ASP A 76 2.97 22.83 -17.14
C ASP A 76 2.51 23.89 -18.14
N ARG A 77 3.24 25.02 -18.14
CA ARG A 77 2.95 26.16 -19.03
C ARG A 77 3.29 25.89 -20.49
N PHE A 78 3.96 24.79 -20.79
CA PHE A 78 4.38 24.40 -22.13
C PHE A 78 3.34 23.53 -22.84
N GLY A 79 2.29 23.11 -22.10
CA GLY A 79 1.16 22.32 -22.63
C GLY A 79 1.28 20.85 -22.33
N ASP A 80 2.29 20.43 -21.57
CA ASP A 80 2.45 19.03 -21.15
C ASP A 80 1.56 18.73 -19.94
N ALA A 81 0.97 17.52 -19.94
CA ALA A 81 0.13 17.01 -18.87
C ALA A 81 0.58 15.63 -18.43
N PHE A 82 0.41 15.32 -17.14
CA PHE A 82 0.82 14.07 -16.54
C PHE A 82 -0.26 13.58 -15.58
N TYR A 83 -0.49 12.27 -15.60
CA TYR A 83 -1.20 11.53 -14.56
C TYR A 83 -0.37 10.33 -14.15
N GLY A 84 -0.26 10.08 -12.86
CA GLY A 84 0.40 8.89 -12.33
C GLY A 84 -0.12 8.51 -10.96
N ASP A 85 -0.30 7.23 -10.77
CA ASP A 85 -0.45 6.59 -9.46
C ASP A 85 0.91 5.98 -9.11
N ILE A 86 1.70 6.73 -8.35
CA ILE A 86 3.11 6.41 -8.10
C ILE A 86 3.35 6.34 -6.59
N SER A 87 3.57 5.12 -6.11
CA SER A 87 3.84 4.87 -4.70
C SER A 87 4.76 3.67 -4.52
N VAL A 88 5.26 3.48 -3.30
CA VAL A 88 5.91 2.22 -2.93
C VAL A 88 4.82 1.15 -2.79
N THR A 89 4.99 0.05 -3.51
CA THR A 89 4.14 -1.12 -3.40
C THR A 89 4.96 -2.34 -2.97
N PRO A 90 4.39 -3.25 -2.17
CA PRO A 90 5.07 -4.50 -1.84
C PRO A 90 5.42 -5.28 -3.10
N HIS A 91 6.66 -5.80 -3.17
CA HIS A 91 7.05 -6.69 -4.25
C HIS A 91 6.57 -8.11 -3.94
N VAL A 92 5.46 -8.51 -4.53
CA VAL A 92 4.91 -9.86 -4.43
C VAL A 92 5.18 -10.60 -5.74
N SER A 93 6.01 -11.64 -5.70
CA SER A 93 6.28 -12.47 -6.86
C SER A 93 5.06 -13.31 -7.26
N SER A 94 4.98 -13.72 -8.51
CA SER A 94 3.91 -14.62 -8.98
C SER A 94 3.88 -15.95 -8.21
N GLN A 95 5.04 -16.42 -7.75
CA GLN A 95 5.13 -17.63 -6.93
C GLN A 95 4.52 -17.41 -5.55
N GLN A 96 4.90 -16.33 -4.85
CA GLN A 96 4.31 -15.98 -3.56
C GLN A 96 2.79 -15.78 -3.66
N TYR A 97 2.32 -15.12 -4.73
CA TYR A 97 0.89 -14.99 -4.97
C TYR A 97 0.20 -16.37 -5.09
N ALA A 98 0.76 -17.27 -5.89
CA ALA A 98 0.19 -18.61 -6.11
C ALA A 98 0.21 -19.46 -4.83
N ASP A 99 1.24 -19.33 -4.01
CA ASP A 99 1.42 -20.13 -2.80
C ASP A 99 0.59 -19.60 -1.62
N CYS A 100 0.48 -18.28 -1.47
CA CYS A 100 -0.07 -17.64 -0.27
C CYS A 100 -1.49 -17.08 -0.45
N VAL A 101 -1.99 -16.90 -1.68
CA VAL A 101 -3.35 -16.37 -1.94
C VAL A 101 -4.27 -17.50 -2.36
N ARG A 102 -4.94 -18.14 -1.39
CA ARG A 102 -5.78 -19.34 -1.62
C ARG A 102 -7.15 -19.19 -0.95
N GLY A 103 -8.14 -19.90 -1.48
CA GLY A 103 -9.46 -20.02 -0.88
C GLY A 103 -10.13 -18.65 -0.66
N LEU A 104 -10.55 -18.37 0.57
CA LEU A 104 -11.22 -17.13 0.93
C LEU A 104 -10.34 -15.88 0.73
N LEU A 105 -8.99 -16.02 0.80
CA LEU A 105 -8.08 -14.90 0.57
C LEU A 105 -8.11 -14.44 -0.89
N GLN A 106 -8.37 -15.35 -1.82
CA GLN A 106 -8.54 -15.01 -3.23
C GLN A 106 -9.79 -14.12 -3.44
N SER A 107 -10.88 -14.39 -2.73
CA SER A 107 -12.07 -13.51 -2.77
C SER A 107 -11.78 -12.10 -2.24
N ALA A 108 -10.93 -11.98 -1.22
CA ALA A 108 -10.51 -10.67 -0.72
C ALA A 108 -9.80 -9.83 -1.82
N VAL A 109 -9.00 -10.47 -2.67
CA VAL A 109 -8.34 -9.80 -3.81
C VAL A 109 -9.35 -9.45 -4.91
N THR A 110 -10.19 -10.42 -5.33
CA THR A 110 -11.11 -10.23 -6.46
C THR A 110 -12.25 -9.28 -6.16
N ASP A 111 -12.80 -9.36 -4.94
CA ASP A 111 -14.03 -8.64 -4.59
C ASP A 111 -13.76 -7.29 -3.93
N PHE A 112 -12.63 -7.15 -3.25
CA PHE A 112 -12.29 -5.96 -2.46
C PHE A 112 -10.96 -5.30 -2.85
N GLY A 113 -10.15 -5.93 -3.69
CA GLY A 113 -8.84 -5.41 -4.10
C GLY A 113 -7.76 -5.45 -3.02
N PHE A 114 -7.98 -6.19 -1.91
CA PHE A 114 -7.00 -6.34 -0.85
C PHE A 114 -6.14 -7.57 -1.06
N LEU A 115 -4.83 -7.37 -1.26
CA LEU A 115 -3.89 -8.48 -1.29
C LEU A 115 -3.68 -9.02 0.13
N THR A 116 -4.29 -10.16 0.40
CA THR A 116 -4.16 -10.88 1.68
C THR A 116 -3.45 -12.19 1.42
N MET A 117 -2.40 -12.46 2.17
CA MET A 117 -1.57 -13.66 2.04
C MET A 117 -1.66 -14.53 3.29
N ASP A 118 -1.61 -15.84 3.11
CA ASP A 118 -1.46 -16.80 4.18
C ASP A 118 -0.01 -16.76 4.69
N GLY A 119 0.17 -16.43 5.94
CA GLY A 119 1.47 -16.34 6.61
C GLY A 119 1.66 -17.42 7.68
N SER A 120 0.92 -18.53 7.58
CA SER A 120 0.94 -19.62 8.57
C SER A 120 2.12 -20.59 8.42
N ASP A 121 2.91 -20.50 7.35
CA ASP A 121 4.07 -21.36 7.06
C ASP A 121 5.38 -20.79 7.55
#